data_458c44b2824f851d5215ba988198b3ed
#
_entry.id   458c44b2824f851d5215ba988198b3ed
#
_cell.length_a   1.000
_cell.length_b   1.000
_cell.length_c   1.000
_cell.angle_alpha   90.00
_cell.angle_beta   90.00
_cell.angle_gamma   90.00
#
_symmetry.space_group_name_H-M   'P 1'
#
loop_
_entity.id
_entity.type
_entity.pdbx_description
1 polymer ?
#
loop_
_entity_poly.entity_id
_entity_poly.type
_entity_poly.pdbx_seq_one_letter_code
_entity_poly.pdbx_strand_id
1 'polypeptide(L)'
;MYPANQSFLVLGLSRSGRAAAEFLLSKNAEVYLYDDMETERVEKELDRLSAQGGKRVDKEALAQMPEKCDVLVLSPGIPIDHPLAVAFRRNRRAVIGESELAARFIRCPIIAVTGTNGKTTTVSMLAEVLQKSGFQVQACGNIGTPLIEYCDMPTESFAVAEISSFQLETLNSLCPHIAVILNVTEDHLNRHYNMENYIFLKAKLLKNLTESEYAVLNYDDKTVRAFAEKTKAKIVYFSVRERIKGAYYENGNLYYLDEKILSVAELPSEGLHNVQNALAVIAAAKLVGVSSKDIAKALSSFKGIKHRIEKVATVDGVTYIDDSKGTNVDATIKAVETMKTDTVLLLGGKNKGYDYGTLFAALNVSKVKHAVLYGENRYALLKAARECSFDSVTLCDEFSFAVRIAAMRAEVGQTVLLSPASASFDQFASYEERGDKFAEIVATLAKEKEENREAAEPEEDTDETTDEGMDESIGEQLDERKDETAELFSNDGIFDSRTEETE
;
A
#
# COMPACT_ATOMS: atom_id res chain seq x y z
N MET A 1 -26.01 10.42 20.43
CA MET A 1 -26.39 8.99 20.30
C MET A 1 -26.12 8.32 21.64
N TYR A 2 -27.07 7.58 22.17
CA TYR A 2 -26.87 6.75 23.36
C TYR A 2 -27.02 5.28 22.93
N PRO A 3 -25.94 4.53 22.75
CA PRO A 3 -25.97 3.18 22.19
C PRO A 3 -26.88 2.23 22.96
N ALA A 4 -26.92 2.32 24.30
CA ALA A 4 -27.73 1.46 25.15
C ALA A 4 -29.24 1.50 24.85
N ASN A 5 -29.74 2.52 24.15
CA ASN A 5 -31.16 2.69 23.82
C ASN A 5 -31.45 2.41 22.33
N GLN A 6 -30.50 1.83 21.61
CA GLN A 6 -30.63 1.56 20.18
C GLN A 6 -30.17 0.14 19.85
N SER A 7 -30.75 -0.39 18.79
CA SER A 7 -30.40 -1.68 18.22
C SER A 7 -29.59 -1.51 16.95
N PHE A 8 -28.53 -2.28 16.85
CA PHE A 8 -27.56 -2.20 15.75
C PHE A 8 -27.43 -3.54 15.03
N LEU A 9 -27.39 -3.53 13.71
CA LEU A 9 -26.89 -4.64 12.94
C LEU A 9 -25.48 -4.30 12.44
N VAL A 10 -24.50 -5.14 12.76
CA VAL A 10 -23.14 -5.04 12.22
C VAL A 10 -23.03 -6.00 11.05
N LEU A 11 -22.78 -5.47 9.85
CA LEU A 11 -22.62 -6.22 8.62
C LEU A 11 -21.15 -6.25 8.20
N GLY A 12 -20.56 -7.45 8.17
CA GLY A 12 -19.16 -7.70 7.95
C GLY A 12 -18.32 -7.64 9.23
N LEU A 13 -17.67 -8.75 9.60
CA LEU A 13 -16.93 -8.94 10.85
C LEU A 13 -15.40 -8.96 10.63
N SER A 14 -14.93 -8.28 9.60
CA SER A 14 -13.51 -7.95 9.47
C SER A 14 -13.08 -6.92 10.54
N ARG A 15 -11.83 -6.47 10.50
CA ARG A 15 -11.25 -5.62 11.55
C ARG A 15 -12.16 -4.46 12.02
N SER A 16 -12.70 -3.67 11.09
CA SER A 16 -13.53 -2.50 11.44
C SER A 16 -14.91 -2.89 12.01
N GLY A 17 -15.57 -3.89 11.42
CA GLY A 17 -16.89 -4.34 11.91
C GLY A 17 -16.79 -5.00 13.27
N ARG A 18 -15.76 -5.82 13.50
CA ARG A 18 -15.45 -6.41 14.80
C ARG A 18 -15.27 -5.34 15.88
N ALA A 19 -14.39 -4.35 15.62
CA ALA A 19 -14.14 -3.28 16.59
C ALA A 19 -15.40 -2.45 16.89
N ALA A 20 -16.24 -2.20 15.86
CA ALA A 20 -17.52 -1.54 16.06
C ALA A 20 -18.50 -2.36 16.91
N ALA A 21 -18.56 -3.68 16.69
CA ALA A 21 -19.40 -4.57 17.49
C ALA A 21 -18.94 -4.61 18.96
N GLU A 22 -17.65 -4.79 19.22
CA GLU A 22 -17.07 -4.76 20.58
C GLU A 22 -17.35 -3.46 21.30
N PHE A 23 -17.14 -2.32 20.62
CA PHE A 23 -17.44 -1.01 21.19
C PHE A 23 -18.94 -0.89 21.55
N LEU A 24 -19.84 -1.27 20.66
CA LEU A 24 -21.28 -1.19 20.91
C LEU A 24 -21.70 -2.09 22.07
N LEU A 25 -21.17 -3.32 22.14
CA LEU A 25 -21.43 -4.25 23.25
C LEU A 25 -20.90 -3.67 24.57
N SER A 26 -19.72 -3.06 24.59
CA SER A 26 -19.17 -2.40 25.78
C SER A 26 -20.01 -1.21 26.28
N LYS A 27 -20.82 -0.61 25.40
CA LYS A 27 -21.77 0.46 25.73
C LYS A 27 -23.19 -0.06 26.01
N ASN A 28 -23.36 -1.38 26.23
CA ASN A 28 -24.60 -2.06 26.48
C ASN A 28 -25.69 -1.86 25.40
N ALA A 29 -25.26 -1.73 24.13
CA ALA A 29 -26.19 -1.69 22.99
C ALA A 29 -26.72 -3.07 22.65
N GLU A 30 -27.89 -3.13 22.04
CA GLU A 30 -28.41 -4.36 21.43
C GLU A 30 -27.73 -4.55 20.06
N VAL A 31 -26.87 -5.56 19.94
CA VAL A 31 -26.02 -5.78 18.75
C VAL A 31 -26.37 -7.09 18.07
N TYR A 32 -26.75 -7.01 16.81
CA TYR A 32 -26.97 -8.12 15.89
C TYR A 32 -25.74 -8.25 14.98
N LEU A 33 -25.30 -9.47 14.66
CA LEU A 33 -24.07 -9.77 13.95
C LEU A 33 -24.36 -10.61 12.71
N TYR A 34 -23.82 -10.18 11.56
CA TYR A 34 -23.91 -10.94 10.33
C TYR A 34 -22.70 -10.66 9.43
N ASP A 35 -22.24 -11.70 8.72
CA ASP A 35 -21.25 -11.59 7.65
C ASP A 35 -21.69 -12.45 6.47
N ASP A 36 -21.48 -11.98 5.22
CA ASP A 36 -21.81 -12.73 4.00
C ASP A 36 -20.85 -13.89 3.74
N MET A 37 -19.67 -13.89 4.40
CA MET A 37 -18.63 -14.88 4.21
C MET A 37 -18.76 -16.01 5.22
N GLU A 38 -18.92 -17.23 4.74
CA GLU A 38 -18.97 -18.45 5.56
C GLU A 38 -17.55 -19.06 5.67
N THR A 39 -16.67 -18.41 6.45
CA THR A 39 -15.30 -18.88 6.68
C THR A 39 -15.08 -19.22 8.15
N GLU A 40 -14.17 -20.15 8.44
CA GLU A 40 -13.78 -20.51 9.83
C GLU A 40 -13.39 -19.29 10.67
N ARG A 41 -12.79 -18.28 10.06
CA ARG A 41 -12.43 -17.02 10.71
C ARG A 41 -13.66 -16.24 11.12
N VAL A 42 -14.67 -16.13 10.26
CA VAL A 42 -15.92 -15.42 10.54
C VAL A 42 -16.70 -16.14 11.63
N GLU A 43 -16.78 -17.47 11.59
CA GLU A 43 -17.44 -18.28 12.61
C GLU A 43 -16.79 -18.07 13.99
N LYS A 44 -15.46 -18.10 14.09
CA LYS A 44 -14.74 -17.81 15.34
C LYS A 44 -15.05 -16.41 15.89
N GLU A 45 -15.17 -15.40 15.02
CA GLU A 45 -15.51 -14.04 15.45
C GLU A 45 -16.97 -13.92 15.86
N LEU A 46 -17.91 -14.60 15.17
CA LEU A 46 -19.31 -14.68 15.57
C LEU A 46 -19.45 -15.31 16.95
N ASP A 47 -18.80 -16.45 17.20
CA ASP A 47 -18.84 -17.13 18.50
C ASP A 47 -18.27 -16.24 19.61
N ARG A 48 -17.12 -15.60 19.34
CA ARG A 48 -16.45 -14.71 20.29
C ARG A 48 -17.30 -13.49 20.67
N LEU A 49 -17.92 -12.83 19.68
CA LEU A 49 -18.79 -11.68 19.92
C LEU A 49 -20.13 -12.09 20.54
N SER A 50 -20.62 -13.28 20.21
CA SER A 50 -21.84 -13.84 20.85
C SER A 50 -21.64 -14.12 22.33
N ALA A 51 -20.46 -14.61 22.73
CA ALA A 51 -20.09 -14.79 24.12
C ALA A 51 -20.04 -13.46 24.91
N GLN A 52 -19.90 -12.32 24.22
CA GLN A 52 -19.95 -10.97 24.79
C GLN A 52 -21.36 -10.35 24.77
N GLY A 53 -22.37 -11.09 24.32
CA GLY A 53 -23.75 -10.63 24.25
C GLY A 53 -24.26 -10.22 22.87
N GLY A 54 -23.46 -10.37 21.84
CA GLY A 54 -23.87 -10.17 20.44
C GLY A 54 -24.89 -11.25 20.01
N LYS A 55 -25.85 -10.90 19.18
CA LYS A 55 -26.88 -11.78 18.67
C LYS A 55 -26.60 -12.15 17.22
N ARG A 56 -26.25 -13.39 16.97
CA ARG A 56 -26.07 -13.92 15.63
C ARG A 56 -27.37 -13.86 14.83
N VAL A 57 -27.32 -13.50 13.58
CA VAL A 57 -28.47 -13.44 12.67
C VAL A 57 -28.25 -14.43 11.53
N ASP A 58 -29.24 -15.25 11.27
CA ASP A 58 -29.25 -16.17 10.14
C ASP A 58 -29.71 -15.45 8.87
N LYS A 59 -29.33 -15.98 7.72
CA LYS A 59 -29.63 -15.38 6.40
C LYS A 59 -31.13 -15.16 6.16
N GLU A 60 -31.96 -16.06 6.64
CA GLU A 60 -33.41 -16.01 6.53
C GLU A 60 -34.02 -14.86 7.34
N ALA A 61 -33.38 -14.49 8.44
CA ALA A 61 -33.83 -13.40 9.33
C ALA A 61 -33.40 -12.01 8.85
N LEU A 62 -32.48 -11.92 7.89
CA LEU A 62 -31.95 -10.63 7.43
C LEU A 62 -33.00 -9.67 6.88
N ALA A 63 -34.01 -10.20 6.19
CA ALA A 63 -35.09 -9.40 5.63
C ALA A 63 -35.89 -8.61 6.69
N GLN A 64 -35.90 -9.07 7.96
CA GLN A 64 -36.61 -8.44 9.07
C GLN A 64 -35.73 -7.39 9.79
N MET A 65 -34.41 -7.40 9.60
CA MET A 65 -33.50 -6.53 10.35
C MET A 65 -33.73 -5.03 10.12
N PRO A 66 -34.10 -4.55 8.91
CA PRO A 66 -34.41 -3.13 8.70
C PRO A 66 -35.61 -2.60 9.51
N GLU A 67 -36.50 -3.47 9.94
CA GLU A 67 -37.61 -3.11 10.84
C GLU A 67 -37.22 -3.22 12.32
N LYS A 68 -36.36 -4.18 12.63
CA LYS A 68 -35.93 -4.52 13.98
C LYS A 68 -34.80 -3.67 14.52
N CYS A 69 -33.87 -3.23 13.66
CA CYS A 69 -32.69 -2.46 14.04
C CYS A 69 -32.82 -0.99 13.67
N ASP A 70 -32.31 -0.12 14.53
CA ASP A 70 -32.29 1.33 14.29
C ASP A 70 -31.15 1.74 13.35
N VAL A 71 -30.02 1.02 13.40
CA VAL A 71 -28.80 1.38 12.69
C VAL A 71 -28.13 0.14 12.07
N LEU A 72 -27.73 0.26 10.82
CA LEU A 72 -26.80 -0.66 10.18
C LEU A 72 -25.37 -0.09 10.26
N VAL A 73 -24.46 -0.84 10.86
CA VAL A 73 -23.02 -0.57 10.82
C VAL A 73 -22.40 -1.42 9.71
N LEU A 74 -21.92 -0.75 8.67
CA LEU A 74 -21.40 -1.37 7.45
C LEU A 74 -19.88 -1.39 7.46
N SER A 75 -19.26 -2.56 7.30
CA SER A 75 -17.81 -2.65 7.09
C SER A 75 -17.40 -1.99 5.78
N PRO A 76 -16.24 -1.28 5.71
CA PRO A 76 -15.81 -0.53 4.51
C PRO A 76 -15.68 -1.39 3.25
N GLY A 77 -15.38 -2.69 3.39
CA GLY A 77 -15.30 -3.63 2.27
C GLY A 77 -16.63 -3.90 1.59
N ILE A 78 -17.74 -3.73 2.30
CA ILE A 78 -19.09 -3.99 1.78
C ILE A 78 -19.63 -2.75 1.06
N PRO A 79 -20.17 -2.90 -0.16
CA PRO A 79 -20.69 -1.78 -0.95
C PRO A 79 -21.90 -1.10 -0.28
N ILE A 80 -21.98 0.24 -0.45
CA ILE A 80 -23.11 1.02 0.08
C ILE A 80 -24.45 0.70 -0.60
N ASP A 81 -24.41 0.09 -1.76
CA ASP A 81 -25.57 -0.42 -2.53
C ASP A 81 -25.88 -1.89 -2.24
N HIS A 82 -25.22 -2.50 -1.25
CA HIS A 82 -25.58 -3.81 -0.75
C HIS A 82 -27.09 -3.88 -0.44
N PRO A 83 -27.80 -4.96 -0.84
CA PRO A 83 -29.26 -5.05 -0.71
C PRO A 83 -29.77 -4.70 0.68
N LEU A 84 -29.09 -5.14 1.74
CA LEU A 84 -29.45 -4.86 3.12
C LEU A 84 -29.27 -3.37 3.46
N ALA A 85 -28.20 -2.73 3.01
CA ALA A 85 -27.99 -1.29 3.21
C ALA A 85 -29.06 -0.45 2.48
N VAL A 86 -29.46 -0.88 1.29
CA VAL A 86 -30.59 -0.28 0.55
C VAL A 86 -31.91 -0.45 1.31
N ALA A 87 -32.17 -1.65 1.86
CA ALA A 87 -33.36 -1.93 2.65
C ALA A 87 -33.45 -1.07 3.92
N PHE A 88 -32.34 -0.91 4.67
CA PHE A 88 -32.29 -0.01 5.83
C PHE A 88 -32.63 1.44 5.44
N ARG A 89 -32.05 1.97 4.36
CA ARG A 89 -32.37 3.34 3.90
C ARG A 89 -33.83 3.49 3.47
N ARG A 90 -34.42 2.50 2.79
CA ARG A 90 -35.86 2.50 2.44
C ARG A 90 -36.75 2.55 3.67
N ASN A 91 -36.34 1.90 4.75
CA ASN A 91 -37.01 1.94 6.06
C ASN A 91 -36.63 3.19 6.90
N ARG A 92 -35.94 4.18 6.28
CA ARG A 92 -35.50 5.41 6.95
C ARG A 92 -34.56 5.15 8.14
N ARG A 93 -33.88 4.00 8.15
CA ARG A 93 -32.89 3.65 9.16
C ARG A 93 -31.50 4.14 8.76
N ALA A 94 -30.67 4.45 9.75
CA ALA A 94 -29.33 4.93 9.52
C ALA A 94 -28.42 3.80 9.01
N VAL A 95 -27.58 4.12 8.01
CA VAL A 95 -26.48 3.26 7.54
C VAL A 95 -25.19 4.03 7.74
N ILE A 96 -24.34 3.55 8.62
CA ILE A 96 -23.07 4.20 9.01
C ILE A 96 -21.93 3.20 8.93
N GLY A 97 -20.69 3.69 8.84
CA GLY A 97 -19.48 2.87 9.00
C GLY A 97 -18.89 2.99 10.41
N GLU A 98 -17.88 2.20 10.69
CA GLU A 98 -17.11 2.25 11.95
C GLU A 98 -16.56 3.67 12.20
N SER A 99 -15.97 4.33 11.20
CA SER A 99 -15.38 5.66 11.35
C SER A 99 -16.43 6.76 11.60
N GLU A 100 -17.67 6.59 11.09
CA GLU A 100 -18.80 7.47 11.43
C GLU A 100 -19.26 7.21 12.87
N LEU A 101 -19.28 5.94 13.31
CA LEU A 101 -19.59 5.60 14.69
C LEU A 101 -18.53 6.22 15.62
N ALA A 102 -17.24 6.04 15.31
CA ALA A 102 -16.13 6.63 16.06
C ALA A 102 -16.22 8.15 16.15
N ALA A 103 -16.52 8.83 15.05
CA ALA A 103 -16.65 10.29 14.99
C ALA A 103 -17.67 10.88 15.96
N ARG A 104 -18.64 10.07 16.40
CA ARG A 104 -19.66 10.49 17.37
C ARG A 104 -19.25 10.34 18.83
N PHE A 105 -18.15 9.63 19.10
CA PHE A 105 -17.69 9.33 20.46
C PHE A 105 -16.30 9.86 20.77
N ILE A 106 -15.44 9.95 19.77
CA ILE A 106 -14.07 10.43 19.93
C ILE A 106 -14.05 11.89 20.38
N ARG A 107 -13.22 12.19 21.38
CA ARG A 107 -13.14 13.53 22.02
C ARG A 107 -11.81 14.21 21.76
N CYS A 108 -10.75 13.46 21.47
CA CYS A 108 -9.46 14.03 21.15
C CYS A 108 -9.46 14.67 19.74
N PRO A 109 -8.63 15.68 19.49
CA PRO A 109 -8.44 16.24 18.15
C PRO A 109 -8.01 15.17 17.15
N ILE A 110 -8.65 15.17 15.97
CA ILE A 110 -8.33 14.25 14.88
C ILE A 110 -7.57 15.01 13.80
N ILE A 111 -6.46 14.45 13.34
CA ILE A 111 -5.80 14.86 12.10
C ILE A 111 -6.11 13.77 11.06
N ALA A 112 -7.02 14.07 10.16
CA ALA A 112 -7.51 13.10 9.17
C ALA A 112 -6.79 13.28 7.84
N VAL A 113 -6.22 12.19 7.32
CA VAL A 113 -5.45 12.19 6.07
C VAL A 113 -6.15 11.32 5.03
N THR A 114 -6.44 11.90 3.86
CA THR A 114 -6.94 11.16 2.69
C THR A 114 -6.14 11.53 1.43
N GLY A 115 -6.37 10.78 0.38
CA GLY A 115 -5.73 10.92 -0.93
C GLY A 115 -5.80 9.59 -1.68
N THR A 116 -5.42 9.56 -2.92
CA THR A 116 -5.24 8.28 -3.64
C THR A 116 -4.00 7.59 -3.11
N ASN A 117 -2.86 8.27 -3.12
CA ASN A 117 -1.56 7.77 -2.69
C ASN A 117 -0.96 8.60 -1.55
N GLY A 118 0.02 8.04 -0.83
CA GLY A 118 0.76 8.74 0.23
C GLY A 118 0.13 8.73 1.62
N LYS A 119 -1.13 8.35 1.78
CA LYS A 119 -1.89 8.36 3.05
C LYS A 119 -1.12 7.72 4.22
N THR A 120 -0.78 6.45 4.09
CA THR A 120 -0.10 5.69 5.14
C THR A 120 1.23 6.31 5.53
N THR A 121 2.02 6.73 4.53
CA THR A 121 3.33 7.37 4.75
C THR A 121 3.15 8.68 5.51
N THR A 122 2.20 9.52 5.09
CA THR A 122 1.92 10.80 5.75
C THR A 122 1.41 10.60 7.17
N VAL A 123 0.51 9.65 7.41
CA VAL A 123 -0.01 9.33 8.75
C VAL A 123 1.11 8.82 9.67
N SER A 124 1.94 7.89 9.18
CA SER A 124 3.04 7.33 9.98
C SER A 124 4.12 8.38 10.29
N MET A 125 4.53 9.16 9.28
CA MET A 125 5.48 10.26 9.48
C MET A 125 4.94 11.29 10.47
N LEU A 126 3.68 11.71 10.32
CA LEU A 126 3.08 12.72 11.19
C LEU A 126 2.94 12.22 12.61
N ALA A 127 2.48 10.98 12.80
CA ALA A 127 2.39 10.38 14.12
C ALA A 127 3.76 10.33 14.80
N GLU A 128 4.82 9.93 14.08
CA GLU A 128 6.19 9.89 14.59
C GLU A 128 6.72 11.29 14.93
N VAL A 129 6.47 12.30 14.07
CA VAL A 129 6.84 13.70 14.34
C VAL A 129 6.18 14.18 15.62
N LEU A 130 4.88 13.97 15.80
CA LEU A 130 4.15 14.39 16.98
C LEU A 130 4.62 13.65 18.25
N GLN A 131 4.81 12.32 18.17
CA GLN A 131 5.31 11.51 19.30
C GLN A 131 6.70 11.96 19.75
N LYS A 132 7.64 12.15 18.81
CA LYS A 132 8.99 12.63 19.11
C LYS A 132 9.01 14.07 19.64
N SER A 133 7.94 14.83 19.41
CA SER A 133 7.74 16.18 19.92
C SER A 133 7.00 16.21 21.27
N GLY A 134 6.74 15.04 21.88
CA GLY A 134 6.16 14.93 23.22
C GLY A 134 4.64 14.86 23.28
N PHE A 135 3.95 14.78 22.15
CA PHE A 135 2.49 14.59 22.12
C PHE A 135 2.11 13.11 22.31
N GLN A 136 1.01 12.86 22.99
CA GLN A 136 0.38 11.55 23.01
C GLN A 136 -0.42 11.36 21.71
N VAL A 137 0.02 10.43 20.88
CA VAL A 137 -0.50 10.26 19.51
C VAL A 137 -0.72 8.81 19.17
N GLN A 138 -1.78 8.53 18.41
CA GLN A 138 -2.02 7.22 17.82
C GLN A 138 -2.30 7.36 16.31
N ALA A 139 -1.59 6.56 15.50
CA ALA A 139 -1.90 6.35 14.10
C ALA A 139 -3.02 5.28 13.98
N CYS A 140 -4.10 5.58 13.27
CA CYS A 140 -5.30 4.76 13.26
C CYS A 140 -6.11 4.86 11.96
N GLY A 141 -7.26 4.21 11.93
CA GLY A 141 -8.24 4.28 10.84
C GLY A 141 -8.09 3.15 9.82
N ASN A 142 -7.87 3.48 8.55
CA ASN A 142 -7.69 2.49 7.48
C ASN A 142 -6.39 1.68 7.63
N ILE A 143 -5.42 2.18 8.38
CA ILE A 143 -4.20 1.49 8.78
C ILE A 143 -4.21 1.16 10.28
N GLY A 144 -3.40 0.19 10.65
CA GLY A 144 -3.24 -0.16 12.07
C GLY A 144 -4.59 -0.52 12.73
N THR A 145 -4.95 0.20 13.77
CA THR A 145 -6.13 -0.02 14.60
C THR A 145 -7.30 0.84 14.12
N PRO A 146 -8.55 0.32 14.09
CA PRO A 146 -9.74 1.10 13.76
C PRO A 146 -9.91 2.34 14.64
N LEU A 147 -10.49 3.40 14.09
CA LEU A 147 -10.65 4.68 14.78
C LEU A 147 -11.49 4.57 16.06
N ILE A 148 -12.47 3.65 16.07
CA ILE A 148 -13.40 3.45 17.19
C ILE A 148 -12.70 3.01 18.49
N GLU A 149 -11.55 2.33 18.39
CA GLU A 149 -10.78 1.88 19.55
C GLU A 149 -10.12 3.04 20.32
N TYR A 150 -10.10 4.22 19.73
CA TYR A 150 -9.50 5.43 20.32
C TYR A 150 -10.53 6.42 20.88
N CYS A 151 -11.79 6.03 21.01
CA CYS A 151 -12.84 6.90 21.52
C CYS A 151 -12.64 7.32 23.00
N ASP A 152 -11.89 6.55 23.77
CA ASP A 152 -11.60 6.82 25.17
C ASP A 152 -10.21 7.49 25.39
N MET A 153 -9.53 7.97 24.31
CA MET A 153 -8.28 8.73 24.43
C MET A 153 -8.49 10.06 25.17
N PRO A 154 -7.49 10.50 25.95
CA PRO A 154 -7.48 11.83 26.55
C PRO A 154 -7.70 12.95 25.53
N THR A 155 -8.36 14.02 25.92
CA THR A 155 -8.70 15.15 25.04
C THR A 155 -7.48 15.93 24.53
N GLU A 156 -6.38 15.86 25.26
CA GLU A 156 -5.07 16.46 24.92
C GLU A 156 -4.21 15.60 23.99
N SER A 157 -4.68 14.39 23.66
CA SER A 157 -4.03 13.50 22.72
C SER A 157 -4.44 13.81 21.29
N PHE A 158 -3.72 13.25 20.30
CA PHE A 158 -4.08 13.32 18.89
C PHE A 158 -4.35 11.95 18.28
N ALA A 159 -5.44 11.81 17.54
CA ALA A 159 -5.66 10.68 16.62
C ALA A 159 -5.25 11.10 15.21
N VAL A 160 -4.18 10.50 14.65
CA VAL A 160 -3.78 10.71 13.25
C VAL A 160 -4.39 9.61 12.42
N ALA A 161 -5.51 9.92 11.75
CA ALA A 161 -6.38 8.95 11.11
C ALA A 161 -6.16 8.88 9.59
N GLU A 162 -5.82 7.71 9.07
CA GLU A 162 -5.95 7.42 7.65
C GLU A 162 -7.41 7.18 7.29
N ILE A 163 -7.96 7.94 6.35
CA ILE A 163 -9.35 7.81 5.89
C ILE A 163 -9.37 7.41 4.42
N SER A 164 -9.88 6.19 4.14
CA SER A 164 -10.06 5.68 2.78
C SER A 164 -11.34 6.25 2.12
N SER A 165 -11.42 6.15 0.79
CA SER A 165 -12.64 6.52 0.05
C SER A 165 -13.84 5.67 0.44
N PHE A 166 -13.64 4.41 0.81
CA PHE A 166 -14.70 3.50 1.26
C PHE A 166 -15.29 3.94 2.61
N GLN A 167 -14.45 4.37 3.54
CA GLN A 167 -14.92 4.94 4.81
C GLN A 167 -15.68 6.26 4.59
N LEU A 168 -15.24 7.08 3.64
CA LEU A 168 -15.90 8.35 3.29
C LEU A 168 -17.31 8.14 2.71
N GLU A 169 -17.65 6.97 2.15
CA GLU A 169 -19.02 6.68 1.68
C GLU A 169 -20.06 6.87 2.79
N THR A 170 -19.76 6.40 3.99
CA THR A 170 -20.65 6.38 5.14
C THR A 170 -20.35 7.46 6.20
N LEU A 171 -19.27 8.22 6.02
CA LEU A 171 -18.81 9.24 6.95
C LEU A 171 -19.61 10.54 6.76
N ASN A 172 -20.25 11.08 7.80
CA ASN A 172 -21.08 12.27 7.73
C ASN A 172 -20.81 13.30 8.82
N SER A 173 -20.47 12.87 10.05
CA SER A 173 -20.36 13.76 11.22
C SER A 173 -18.92 14.09 11.61
N LEU A 174 -17.91 13.46 11.00
CA LEU A 174 -16.51 13.75 11.30
C LEU A 174 -16.19 15.23 11.02
N CYS A 175 -15.63 15.88 12.02
CA CYS A 175 -15.05 17.22 11.93
C CYS A 175 -13.61 17.15 12.45
N PRO A 176 -12.61 16.84 11.59
CA PRO A 176 -11.23 16.78 12.04
C PRO A 176 -10.70 18.18 12.35
N HIS A 177 -9.83 18.29 13.35
CA HIS A 177 -9.12 19.53 13.66
C HIS A 177 -8.23 19.97 12.47
N ILE A 178 -7.60 18.99 11.80
CA ILE A 178 -6.85 19.21 10.56
C ILE A 178 -7.26 18.12 9.56
N ALA A 179 -7.75 18.54 8.39
CA ALA A 179 -7.97 17.65 7.25
C ALA A 179 -6.83 17.80 6.25
N VAL A 180 -6.19 16.69 5.87
CA VAL A 180 -5.10 16.65 4.90
C VAL A 180 -5.56 15.89 3.65
N ILE A 181 -5.48 16.52 2.48
CA ILE A 181 -5.80 15.88 1.20
C ILE A 181 -4.57 15.92 0.29
N LEU A 182 -4.01 14.75 -0.01
CA LEU A 182 -2.70 14.61 -0.67
C LEU A 182 -2.79 14.72 -2.19
N ASN A 183 -3.69 13.96 -2.79
CA ASN A 183 -3.86 13.88 -4.25
C ASN A 183 -5.15 13.15 -4.60
N VAL A 184 -5.59 13.33 -5.86
CA VAL A 184 -6.72 12.61 -6.43
C VAL A 184 -6.36 12.15 -7.84
N THR A 185 -5.99 10.87 -7.97
CA THR A 185 -5.72 10.18 -9.24
C THR A 185 -6.65 8.98 -9.35
N GLU A 186 -6.78 8.40 -10.51
CA GLU A 186 -7.70 7.29 -10.76
C GLU A 186 -7.39 6.08 -9.87
N ASP A 187 -8.41 5.63 -9.13
CA ASP A 187 -8.37 4.40 -8.34
C ASP A 187 -9.80 4.00 -7.94
N HIS A 188 -10.03 2.70 -7.75
CA HIS A 188 -11.28 2.15 -7.24
C HIS A 188 -12.56 2.52 -8.04
N LEU A 189 -12.46 2.76 -9.36
CA LEU A 189 -13.63 3.12 -10.19
C LEU A 189 -14.64 1.98 -10.31
N ASN A 190 -14.21 0.72 -10.14
CA ASN A 190 -15.10 -0.43 -9.99
C ASN A 190 -16.04 -0.33 -8.78
N ARG A 191 -15.67 0.46 -7.75
CA ARG A 191 -16.48 0.71 -6.56
C ARG A 191 -17.23 2.03 -6.65
N HIS A 192 -16.57 3.08 -7.12
CA HIS A 192 -17.11 4.45 -7.13
C HIS A 192 -17.75 4.84 -8.46
N TYR A 193 -17.74 3.95 -9.46
CA TYR A 193 -18.33 4.06 -10.80
C TYR A 193 -17.64 5.06 -11.72
N ASN A 194 -17.21 6.23 -11.23
CA ASN A 194 -16.53 7.27 -12.01
C ASN A 194 -15.67 8.18 -11.14
N MET A 195 -14.82 8.97 -11.79
CA MET A 195 -13.94 9.92 -11.11
C MET A 195 -14.69 11.03 -10.37
N GLU A 196 -15.85 11.45 -10.87
CA GLU A 196 -16.64 12.51 -10.23
C GLU A 196 -17.10 12.10 -8.83
N ASN A 197 -17.63 10.88 -8.69
CA ASN A 197 -17.99 10.30 -7.39
C ASN A 197 -16.78 10.15 -6.48
N TYR A 198 -15.64 9.69 -7.01
CA TYR A 198 -14.42 9.53 -6.24
C TYR A 198 -13.88 10.86 -5.70
N ILE A 199 -13.88 11.91 -6.54
CA ILE A 199 -13.52 13.28 -6.16
C ILE A 199 -14.49 13.81 -5.08
N PHE A 200 -15.80 13.63 -5.30
CA PHE A 200 -16.83 14.02 -4.34
C PHE A 200 -16.62 13.38 -2.95
N LEU A 201 -16.34 12.08 -2.93
CA LEU A 201 -16.08 11.35 -1.68
C LEU A 201 -14.88 11.92 -0.93
N LYS A 202 -13.75 12.18 -1.60
CA LYS A 202 -12.59 12.76 -0.93
C LYS A 202 -12.87 14.16 -0.39
N ALA A 203 -13.62 14.98 -1.12
CA ALA A 203 -14.03 16.31 -0.67
C ALA A 203 -14.95 16.27 0.58
N LYS A 204 -15.66 15.14 0.84
CA LYS A 204 -16.48 14.99 2.05
C LYS A 204 -15.69 15.16 3.35
N LEU A 205 -14.37 14.90 3.35
CA LEU A 205 -13.54 15.14 4.53
C LEU A 205 -13.56 16.59 5.01
N LEU A 206 -13.87 17.52 4.12
CA LEU A 206 -13.92 18.96 4.40
C LEU A 206 -15.32 19.46 4.80
N LYS A 207 -16.35 18.62 4.66
CA LYS A 207 -17.77 19.00 4.73
C LYS A 207 -18.16 19.75 6.01
N ASN A 208 -17.64 19.30 7.14
CA ASN A 208 -18.05 19.81 8.46
C ASN A 208 -17.04 20.79 9.06
N LEU A 209 -15.95 21.11 8.35
CA LEU A 209 -14.96 22.06 8.82
C LEU A 209 -15.54 23.47 8.86
N THR A 210 -15.21 24.20 9.92
CA THR A 210 -15.55 25.61 10.14
C THR A 210 -14.28 26.48 10.07
N GLU A 211 -14.41 27.74 10.39
CA GLU A 211 -13.28 28.66 10.49
C GLU A 211 -12.31 28.35 11.65
N SER A 212 -12.67 27.41 12.54
CA SER A 212 -11.83 26.95 13.65
C SER A 212 -10.81 25.92 13.21
N GLU A 213 -11.14 25.14 12.17
CA GLU A 213 -10.33 24.02 11.70
C GLU A 213 -9.42 24.39 10.53
N TYR A 214 -8.55 23.46 10.15
CA TYR A 214 -7.59 23.64 9.06
C TYR A 214 -7.77 22.59 7.97
N ALA A 215 -7.53 23.00 6.72
CA ALA A 215 -7.42 22.12 5.56
C ALA A 215 -6.02 22.26 4.95
N VAL A 216 -5.24 21.18 4.98
CA VAL A 216 -3.91 21.08 4.35
C VAL A 216 -4.10 20.45 2.98
N LEU A 217 -3.89 21.21 1.91
CA LEU A 217 -4.24 20.84 0.54
C LEU A 217 -3.02 20.89 -0.39
N ASN A 218 -2.92 19.91 -1.28
CA ASN A 218 -1.89 19.90 -2.32
C ASN A 218 -2.19 20.97 -3.39
N TYR A 219 -1.32 21.97 -3.50
CA TYR A 219 -1.43 23.03 -4.47
C TYR A 219 -1.16 22.58 -5.91
N ASP A 220 -0.30 21.58 -6.07
CA ASP A 220 0.12 21.03 -7.37
C ASP A 220 -0.97 20.18 -8.04
N ASP A 221 -1.89 19.61 -7.24
CA ASP A 221 -3.05 18.86 -7.73
C ASP A 221 -4.24 19.82 -7.94
N LYS A 222 -4.60 20.04 -9.20
CA LYS A 222 -5.67 20.98 -9.57
C LYS A 222 -7.01 20.62 -8.91
N THR A 223 -7.34 19.33 -8.78
CA THR A 223 -8.57 18.85 -8.16
C THR A 223 -8.57 19.14 -6.67
N VAL A 224 -7.46 18.84 -5.98
CA VAL A 224 -7.31 19.08 -4.54
C VAL A 224 -7.29 20.59 -4.25
N ARG A 225 -6.58 21.37 -5.06
CA ARG A 225 -6.54 22.82 -4.92
C ARG A 225 -7.93 23.47 -5.01
N ALA A 226 -8.79 22.97 -5.91
CA ALA A 226 -10.16 23.45 -6.04
C ALA A 226 -11.07 23.13 -4.83
N PHE A 227 -10.66 22.22 -3.94
CA PHE A 227 -11.41 21.94 -2.73
C PHE A 227 -11.41 23.09 -1.72
N ALA A 228 -10.48 24.03 -1.84
CA ALA A 228 -10.46 25.24 -1.01
C ALA A 228 -11.79 26.03 -1.08
N GLU A 229 -12.47 26.00 -2.23
CA GLU A 229 -13.76 26.66 -2.43
C GLU A 229 -14.95 25.92 -1.79
N LYS A 230 -14.73 24.68 -1.34
CA LYS A 230 -15.77 23.79 -0.77
C LYS A 230 -15.77 23.74 0.76
N THR A 231 -14.94 24.55 1.42
CA THR A 231 -14.83 24.54 2.87
C THR A 231 -14.71 25.94 3.45
N LYS A 232 -15.06 26.08 4.73
CA LYS A 232 -14.84 27.32 5.52
C LYS A 232 -13.54 27.26 6.34
N ALA A 233 -12.82 26.15 6.30
CA ALA A 233 -11.59 25.96 7.04
C ALA A 233 -10.49 26.93 6.61
N LYS A 234 -9.54 27.16 7.49
CA LYS A 234 -8.30 27.87 7.17
C LYS A 234 -7.44 27.00 6.27
N ILE A 235 -7.15 27.48 5.06
CA ILE A 235 -6.38 26.73 4.07
C ILE A 235 -4.89 26.93 4.30
N VAL A 236 -4.16 25.82 4.35
CA VAL A 236 -2.69 25.77 4.27
C VAL A 236 -2.32 24.86 3.10
N TYR A 237 -1.58 25.40 2.15
CA TYR A 237 -1.14 24.63 1.00
C TYR A 237 0.23 24.00 1.21
N PHE A 238 0.51 22.93 0.44
CA PHE A 238 1.86 22.43 0.22
C PHE A 238 2.13 22.24 -1.28
N SER A 239 3.37 22.46 -1.72
CA SER A 239 3.78 22.38 -3.13
C SER A 239 5.23 21.95 -3.27
N VAL A 240 5.50 21.11 -4.28
CA VAL A 240 6.87 20.79 -4.72
C VAL A 240 7.28 21.58 -5.97
N ARG A 241 6.38 22.37 -6.54
CA ARG A 241 6.59 23.09 -7.80
C ARG A 241 6.73 24.59 -7.63
N GLU A 242 6.04 25.16 -6.65
CA GLU A 242 5.91 26.60 -6.50
C GLU A 242 6.17 27.01 -5.05
N ARG A 243 6.82 28.16 -4.87
CA ARG A 243 6.88 28.84 -3.59
C ARG A 243 5.52 29.43 -3.25
N ILE A 244 4.93 28.99 -2.15
CA ILE A 244 3.58 29.35 -1.74
C ILE A 244 3.55 29.79 -0.27
N LYS A 245 2.44 30.38 0.16
CA LYS A 245 2.18 30.64 1.57
C LYS A 245 1.74 29.32 2.26
N GLY A 246 2.71 28.53 2.68
CA GLY A 246 2.49 27.21 3.27
C GLY A 246 3.79 26.43 3.36
N ALA A 247 3.75 25.11 3.14
CA ALA A 247 4.93 24.27 3.04
C ALA A 247 5.35 24.09 1.58
N TYR A 248 6.62 24.31 1.25
CA TYR A 248 7.07 24.19 -0.14
C TYR A 248 8.51 23.69 -0.26
N TYR A 249 8.80 23.16 -1.43
CA TYR A 249 10.14 22.74 -1.83
C TYR A 249 10.79 23.82 -2.71
N GLU A 250 12.02 24.18 -2.40
CA GLU A 250 12.82 25.09 -3.22
C GLU A 250 14.32 24.77 -3.09
N ASN A 251 15.01 24.63 -4.21
CA ASN A 251 16.46 24.46 -4.27
C ASN A 251 17.02 23.37 -3.32
N GLY A 252 16.39 22.17 -3.33
CA GLY A 252 16.83 21.04 -2.51
C GLY A 252 16.44 21.12 -1.04
N ASN A 253 15.62 22.09 -0.63
CA ASN A 253 15.23 22.29 0.76
C ASN A 253 13.70 22.36 0.91
N LEU A 254 13.22 21.97 2.09
CA LEU A 254 11.83 22.07 2.51
C LEU A 254 11.65 23.27 3.43
N TYR A 255 10.63 24.04 3.16
CA TYR A 255 10.30 25.28 3.88
C TYR A 255 8.87 25.22 4.43
N TYR A 256 8.62 25.96 5.50
CA TYR A 256 7.30 26.38 5.93
C TYR A 256 7.28 27.89 6.06
N LEU A 257 6.44 28.55 5.25
CA LEU A 257 6.51 30.00 5.05
C LEU A 257 7.95 30.40 4.60
N ASP A 258 8.65 31.22 5.37
CA ASP A 258 10.02 31.65 5.07
C ASP A 258 11.08 30.88 5.89
N GLU A 259 10.66 29.91 6.71
CA GLU A 259 11.55 29.13 7.57
C GLU A 259 11.99 27.83 6.88
N LYS A 260 13.29 27.64 6.71
CA LYS A 260 13.86 26.36 6.27
C LYS A 260 13.69 25.31 7.36
N ILE A 261 13.12 24.16 7.00
CA ILE A 261 12.93 23.02 7.91
C ILE A 261 14.10 22.02 7.81
N LEU A 262 14.33 21.45 6.61
CA LEU A 262 15.42 20.51 6.37
C LEU A 262 15.78 20.45 4.88
N SER A 263 16.92 19.84 4.55
CA SER A 263 17.29 19.50 3.16
C SER A 263 16.57 18.19 2.75
N VAL A 264 16.22 18.08 1.47
CA VAL A 264 15.69 16.81 0.91
C VAL A 264 16.70 15.67 1.05
N ALA A 265 18.00 15.97 0.99
CA ALA A 265 19.07 14.97 1.20
C ALA A 265 19.08 14.36 2.60
N GLU A 266 18.44 15.00 3.58
CA GLU A 266 18.28 14.48 4.94
C GLU A 266 17.05 13.58 5.09
N LEU A 267 16.17 13.49 4.05
CA LEU A 267 15.05 12.55 4.06
C LEU A 267 15.55 11.14 3.75
N PRO A 268 15.18 10.14 4.54
CA PRO A 268 15.65 8.77 4.35
C PRO A 268 15.03 8.06 3.13
N SER A 269 13.95 8.59 2.60
CA SER A 269 13.24 8.04 1.44
C SER A 269 13.31 9.00 0.27
N GLU A 270 13.76 8.51 -0.88
CA GLU A 270 13.89 9.28 -2.10
C GLU A 270 12.57 9.41 -2.87
N GLY A 271 12.55 10.31 -3.85
CA GLY A 271 11.43 10.54 -4.76
C GLY A 271 10.53 11.70 -4.36
N LEU A 272 10.05 12.39 -5.41
CA LEU A 272 9.26 13.62 -5.26
C LEU A 272 7.96 13.41 -4.47
N HIS A 273 7.37 12.20 -4.56
CA HIS A 273 6.18 11.86 -3.79
C HIS A 273 6.44 11.80 -2.27
N ASN A 274 7.67 11.40 -1.84
CA ASN A 274 8.04 11.44 -0.43
C ASN A 274 8.29 12.87 0.05
N VAL A 275 8.83 13.72 -0.83
CA VAL A 275 8.92 15.17 -0.59
C VAL A 275 7.53 15.78 -0.40
N GLN A 276 6.53 15.42 -1.23
CA GLN A 276 5.14 15.86 -1.07
C GLN A 276 4.55 15.40 0.27
N ASN A 277 4.76 14.14 0.64
CA ASN A 277 4.29 13.62 1.93
C ASN A 277 4.93 14.37 3.11
N ALA A 278 6.25 14.62 3.04
CA ALA A 278 6.98 15.37 4.07
C ALA A 278 6.47 16.82 4.17
N LEU A 279 6.17 17.50 3.07
CA LEU A 279 5.60 18.85 3.08
C LEU A 279 4.20 18.89 3.71
N ALA A 280 3.36 17.89 3.43
CA ALA A 280 2.04 17.77 4.07
C ALA A 280 2.19 17.55 5.60
N VAL A 281 3.17 16.73 6.02
CA VAL A 281 3.51 16.52 7.44
C VAL A 281 4.02 17.80 8.08
N ILE A 282 4.95 18.51 7.43
CA ILE A 282 5.46 19.81 7.92
C ILE A 282 4.30 20.79 8.14
N ALA A 283 3.41 20.93 7.15
CA ALA A 283 2.26 21.82 7.26
C ALA A 283 1.35 21.44 8.44
N ALA A 284 0.99 20.16 8.59
CA ALA A 284 0.14 19.69 9.67
C ALA A 284 0.81 19.84 11.05
N ALA A 285 2.10 19.47 11.17
CA ALA A 285 2.86 19.55 12.43
C ALA A 285 3.05 21.02 12.89
N LYS A 286 3.28 21.93 11.97
CA LYS A 286 3.37 23.38 12.29
C LYS A 286 2.05 23.94 12.80
N LEU A 287 0.91 23.45 12.31
CA LEU A 287 -0.42 23.84 12.80
C LEU A 287 -0.70 23.34 14.23
N VAL A 288 -0.10 22.22 14.62
CA VAL A 288 -0.15 21.70 16.01
C VAL A 288 0.82 22.44 16.92
N GLY A 289 1.76 23.23 16.37
CA GLY A 289 2.74 23.99 17.13
C GLY A 289 4.09 23.31 17.32
N VAL A 290 4.41 22.27 16.56
CA VAL A 290 5.71 21.58 16.60
C VAL A 290 6.82 22.50 16.10
N SER A 291 7.97 22.51 16.79
CA SER A 291 9.13 23.30 16.38
C SER A 291 9.74 22.76 15.07
N SER A 292 10.31 23.64 14.24
CA SER A 292 11.00 23.24 13.02
C SER A 292 12.15 22.27 13.27
N LYS A 293 12.87 22.44 14.38
CA LYS A 293 13.96 21.55 14.80
C LYS A 293 13.47 20.13 15.09
N ASP A 294 12.34 19.98 15.79
CA ASP A 294 11.79 18.68 16.12
C ASP A 294 11.20 17.99 14.89
N ILE A 295 10.54 18.76 14.00
CA ILE A 295 10.08 18.27 12.69
C ILE A 295 11.26 17.73 11.88
N ALA A 296 12.32 18.51 11.71
CA ALA A 296 13.51 18.12 10.97
C ALA A 296 14.12 16.85 11.53
N LYS A 297 14.34 16.80 12.85
CA LYS A 297 14.91 15.63 13.54
C LYS A 297 14.07 14.37 13.37
N ALA A 298 12.75 14.49 13.44
CA ALA A 298 11.86 13.35 13.28
C ALA A 298 11.81 12.85 11.84
N LEU A 299 11.70 13.75 10.86
CA LEU A 299 11.65 13.39 9.45
C LEU A 299 12.96 12.76 8.97
N SER A 300 14.13 13.27 9.39
CA SER A 300 15.43 12.71 8.99
C SER A 300 15.69 11.31 9.59
N SER A 301 15.04 10.96 10.68
CA SER A 301 15.16 9.65 11.33
C SER A 301 14.04 8.66 11.00
N PHE A 302 13.10 9.02 10.13
CA PHE A 302 11.97 8.17 9.75
C PHE A 302 12.45 6.96 8.94
N LYS A 303 12.20 5.75 9.43
CA LYS A 303 12.72 4.51 8.80
C LYS A 303 11.93 4.01 7.58
N GLY A 304 10.92 4.77 7.14
CA GLY A 304 10.02 4.31 6.06
C GLY A 304 8.92 3.37 6.58
N ILE A 305 8.20 2.80 5.63
CA ILE A 305 7.12 1.86 5.90
C ILE A 305 7.44 0.56 5.20
N LYS A 306 7.26 -0.56 5.92
CA LYS A 306 7.41 -1.90 5.37
C LYS A 306 6.57 -2.07 4.10
N HIS A 307 7.12 -2.74 3.10
CA HIS A 307 6.51 -2.96 1.78
C HIS A 307 6.23 -1.70 0.94
N ARG A 308 6.94 -0.60 1.20
CA ARG A 308 6.85 0.62 0.40
C ARG A 308 8.24 1.12 0.00
N ILE A 309 8.66 0.77 -1.20
CA ILE A 309 10.00 1.05 -1.75
C ILE A 309 11.07 0.69 -0.70
N GLU A 310 10.85 -0.43 -0.03
CA GLU A 310 11.71 -0.96 1.03
C GLU A 310 12.86 -1.75 0.40
N LYS A 311 14.11 -1.38 0.69
CA LYS A 311 15.25 -2.21 0.31
C LYS A 311 15.28 -3.45 1.20
N VAL A 312 15.01 -4.61 0.63
CA VAL A 312 15.00 -5.90 1.32
C VAL A 312 16.41 -6.43 1.52
N ALA A 313 17.18 -6.53 0.44
CA ALA A 313 18.55 -7.05 0.45
C ALA A 313 19.33 -6.60 -0.79
N THR A 314 20.63 -6.89 -0.77
CA THR A 314 21.47 -6.96 -1.96
C THR A 314 22.07 -8.35 -2.02
N VAL A 315 21.79 -9.11 -3.08
CA VAL A 315 22.26 -10.49 -3.29
C VAL A 315 23.07 -10.52 -4.58
N ASP A 316 24.32 -10.95 -4.55
CA ASP A 316 25.24 -10.96 -5.69
C ASP A 316 25.30 -9.65 -6.49
N GLY A 317 25.27 -8.52 -5.79
CA GLY A 317 25.29 -7.20 -6.41
C GLY A 317 23.96 -6.76 -7.03
N VAL A 318 22.90 -7.56 -6.97
CA VAL A 318 21.53 -7.20 -7.35
C VAL A 318 20.78 -6.68 -6.13
N THR A 319 20.19 -5.50 -6.25
CA THR A 319 19.39 -4.89 -5.17
C THR A 319 17.92 -5.30 -5.30
N TYR A 320 17.31 -5.78 -4.22
CA TYR A 320 15.89 -6.16 -4.16
C TYR A 320 15.09 -5.13 -3.39
N ILE A 321 14.04 -4.59 -4.04
CA ILE A 321 13.17 -3.54 -3.47
C ILE A 321 11.73 -4.03 -3.44
N ASP A 322 11.12 -3.95 -2.27
CA ASP A 322 9.72 -4.30 -2.03
C ASP A 322 8.84 -3.05 -2.00
N ASP A 323 7.97 -2.92 -2.98
CA ASP A 323 6.86 -1.97 -3.04
C ASP A 323 5.54 -2.72 -3.25
N SER A 324 5.34 -3.83 -2.54
CA SER A 324 4.12 -4.63 -2.60
C SER A 324 2.85 -3.80 -2.36
N LYS A 325 2.96 -2.67 -1.66
CA LYS A 325 1.89 -1.68 -1.44
C LYS A 325 1.54 -0.88 -2.70
N GLY A 326 2.32 -0.93 -3.78
CA GLY A 326 2.05 -0.34 -5.08
C GLY A 326 0.92 -1.06 -5.82
N THR A 327 -0.32 -0.95 -5.34
CA THR A 327 -1.48 -1.73 -5.80
C THR A 327 -2.28 -1.05 -6.91
N ASN A 328 -1.79 0.04 -7.47
CA ASN A 328 -2.38 0.73 -8.62
C ASN A 328 -1.30 1.30 -9.56
N VAL A 329 -1.72 1.68 -10.75
CA VAL A 329 -0.85 2.16 -11.84
C VAL A 329 -0.02 3.38 -11.42
N ASP A 330 -0.65 4.39 -10.81
CA ASP A 330 0.04 5.63 -10.39
C ASP A 330 1.12 5.37 -9.33
N ALA A 331 0.85 4.49 -8.36
CA ALA A 331 1.82 4.11 -7.34
C ALA A 331 3.06 3.44 -7.97
N THR A 332 2.85 2.51 -8.91
CA THR A 332 3.95 1.81 -9.59
C THR A 332 4.77 2.75 -10.48
N ILE A 333 4.13 3.67 -11.21
CA ILE A 333 4.85 4.70 -11.98
C ILE A 333 5.78 5.49 -11.06
N LYS A 334 5.28 5.95 -9.91
CA LYS A 334 6.08 6.69 -8.92
C LYS A 334 7.22 5.86 -8.34
N ALA A 335 7.01 4.57 -8.07
CA ALA A 335 8.07 3.68 -7.63
C ALA A 335 9.15 3.53 -8.70
N VAL A 336 8.77 3.32 -9.95
CA VAL A 336 9.69 3.20 -11.09
C VAL A 336 10.53 4.49 -11.29
N GLU A 337 9.92 5.68 -11.14
CA GLU A 337 10.61 6.97 -11.24
C GLU A 337 11.73 7.14 -10.19
N THR A 338 11.68 6.41 -9.07
CA THR A 338 12.73 6.45 -8.03
C THR A 338 13.92 5.55 -8.33
N MET A 339 13.82 4.65 -9.32
CA MET A 339 14.88 3.71 -9.64
C MET A 339 16.08 4.41 -10.31
N LYS A 340 17.27 4.15 -9.79
CA LYS A 340 18.52 4.75 -10.26
C LYS A 340 19.30 3.86 -11.21
N THR A 341 19.10 2.55 -11.11
CA THR A 341 19.77 1.51 -11.91
C THR A 341 18.78 0.84 -12.85
N ASP A 342 19.31 0.16 -13.86
CA ASP A 342 18.48 -0.69 -14.71
C ASP A 342 17.71 -1.70 -13.83
N THR A 343 16.45 -1.90 -14.15
CA THR A 343 15.50 -2.55 -13.26
C THR A 343 14.73 -3.65 -13.96
N VAL A 344 14.59 -4.79 -13.28
CA VAL A 344 13.62 -5.84 -13.59
C VAL A 344 12.41 -5.65 -12.70
N LEU A 345 11.23 -5.44 -13.31
CA LEU A 345 10.00 -5.09 -12.60
C LEU A 345 9.05 -6.29 -12.52
N LEU A 346 8.52 -6.56 -11.34
CA LEU A 346 7.45 -7.52 -11.09
C LEU A 346 6.10 -6.82 -11.11
N LEU A 347 5.24 -7.19 -12.09
CA LEU A 347 3.90 -6.65 -12.30
C LEU A 347 2.85 -7.76 -12.23
N GLY A 348 1.75 -7.53 -11.54
CA GLY A 348 0.64 -8.46 -11.58
C GLY A 348 -0.14 -8.61 -10.27
N GLY A 349 -1.20 -9.40 -10.33
CA GLY A 349 -2.10 -9.63 -9.22
C GLY A 349 -3.56 -9.70 -9.66
N LYS A 350 -4.48 -9.33 -8.76
CA LYS A 350 -5.92 -9.31 -9.00
C LYS A 350 -6.31 -8.31 -10.07
N ASN A 351 -7.07 -8.75 -11.06
CA ASN A 351 -7.57 -7.88 -12.12
C ASN A 351 -8.65 -6.93 -11.58
N LYS A 352 -8.40 -5.63 -11.69
CA LYS A 352 -9.34 -4.56 -11.32
C LYS A 352 -9.88 -3.78 -12.52
N GLY A 353 -9.57 -4.24 -13.75
CA GLY A 353 -9.98 -3.57 -14.98
C GLY A 353 -9.28 -2.23 -15.23
N TYR A 354 -8.06 -2.04 -14.71
CA TYR A 354 -7.27 -0.84 -14.99
C TYR A 354 -6.84 -0.79 -16.46
N ASP A 355 -6.74 0.43 -16.99
CA ASP A 355 -5.97 0.71 -18.19
C ASP A 355 -4.47 0.79 -17.82
N TYR A 356 -3.66 -0.13 -18.37
CA TYR A 356 -2.23 -0.18 -18.13
C TYR A 356 -1.40 0.56 -19.21
N GLY A 357 -2.04 1.20 -20.19
CA GLY A 357 -1.34 1.91 -21.27
C GLY A 357 -0.43 3.01 -20.74
N THR A 358 -0.90 3.82 -19.79
CA THR A 358 -0.09 4.87 -19.13
C THR A 358 1.12 4.30 -18.36
N LEU A 359 0.98 3.11 -17.75
CA LEU A 359 2.08 2.43 -17.09
C LEU A 359 3.18 2.08 -18.10
N PHE A 360 2.84 1.33 -19.17
CA PHE A 360 3.85 0.89 -20.12
C PHE A 360 4.46 2.05 -20.92
N ALA A 361 3.71 3.12 -21.17
CA ALA A 361 4.27 4.36 -21.73
C ALA A 361 5.34 4.96 -20.80
N ALA A 362 5.11 4.96 -19.48
CA ALA A 362 6.10 5.40 -18.49
C ALA A 362 7.30 4.43 -18.41
N LEU A 363 7.09 3.12 -18.51
CA LEU A 363 8.17 2.12 -18.49
C LEU A 363 9.13 2.32 -19.65
N ASN A 364 8.66 2.65 -20.85
CA ASN A 364 9.48 2.86 -22.05
C ASN A 364 10.54 3.97 -21.90
N VAL A 365 10.27 4.97 -21.04
CA VAL A 365 11.21 6.09 -20.78
C VAL A 365 11.93 5.99 -19.45
N SER A 366 11.77 4.85 -18.76
CA SER A 366 12.32 4.61 -17.43
C SER A 366 13.58 3.75 -17.44
N LYS A 367 14.04 3.37 -16.25
CA LYS A 367 15.13 2.41 -16.03
C LYS A 367 14.66 0.94 -16.11
N VAL A 368 13.37 0.66 -16.31
CA VAL A 368 12.87 -0.71 -16.44
C VAL A 368 13.31 -1.30 -17.77
N LYS A 369 14.07 -2.40 -17.72
CA LYS A 369 14.57 -3.12 -18.89
C LYS A 369 13.82 -4.40 -19.16
N HIS A 370 13.17 -4.95 -18.15
CA HIS A 370 12.40 -6.17 -18.26
C HIS A 370 11.24 -6.16 -17.28
N ALA A 371 10.09 -6.69 -17.68
CA ALA A 371 8.93 -6.87 -16.81
C ALA A 371 8.54 -8.34 -16.72
N VAL A 372 8.40 -8.86 -15.51
CA VAL A 372 7.85 -10.19 -15.25
C VAL A 372 6.39 -10.02 -14.84
N LEU A 373 5.49 -10.53 -15.68
CA LEU A 373 4.04 -10.38 -15.55
C LEU A 373 3.45 -11.64 -14.93
N TYR A 374 2.77 -11.52 -13.77
CA TYR A 374 2.24 -12.68 -13.04
C TYR A 374 0.77 -12.51 -12.62
N GLY A 375 0.17 -13.57 -12.12
CA GLY A 375 -1.16 -13.56 -11.52
C GLY A 375 -2.31 -13.42 -12.52
N GLU A 376 -3.49 -13.08 -11.99
CA GLU A 376 -4.75 -13.07 -12.75
C GLU A 376 -4.73 -12.10 -13.94
N ASN A 377 -4.14 -10.92 -13.78
CA ASN A 377 -4.18 -9.87 -14.80
C ASN A 377 -3.01 -9.88 -15.80
N ARG A 378 -2.11 -10.87 -15.77
CA ARG A 378 -0.91 -10.96 -16.63
C ARG A 378 -1.18 -10.79 -18.12
N TYR A 379 -2.31 -11.29 -18.62
CA TYR A 379 -2.67 -11.14 -20.05
C TYR A 379 -3.16 -9.72 -20.39
N ALA A 380 -3.84 -9.04 -19.46
CA ALA A 380 -4.20 -7.63 -19.63
C ALA A 380 -2.95 -6.74 -19.67
N LEU A 381 -1.98 -7.02 -18.79
CA LEU A 381 -0.67 -6.37 -18.78
C LEU A 381 0.12 -6.65 -20.08
N LEU A 382 0.14 -7.91 -20.56
CA LEU A 382 0.80 -8.26 -21.81
C LEU A 382 0.19 -7.53 -23.01
N LYS A 383 -1.15 -7.43 -23.05
CA LYS A 383 -1.85 -6.68 -24.10
C LYS A 383 -1.40 -5.22 -24.11
N ALA A 384 -1.42 -4.55 -22.95
CA ALA A 384 -1.00 -3.16 -22.83
C ALA A 384 0.51 -2.96 -23.16
N ALA A 385 1.37 -3.91 -22.78
CA ALA A 385 2.78 -3.90 -23.14
C ALA A 385 2.98 -3.88 -24.66
N ARG A 386 2.29 -4.77 -25.37
CA ARG A 386 2.34 -4.85 -26.85
C ARG A 386 1.81 -3.58 -27.52
N GLU A 387 0.68 -3.06 -27.04
CA GLU A 387 0.08 -1.82 -27.55
C GLU A 387 1.01 -0.61 -27.36
N CYS A 388 1.87 -0.62 -26.33
CA CYS A 388 2.87 0.40 -26.07
C CYS A 388 4.27 0.07 -26.60
N SER A 389 4.45 -1.01 -27.37
CA SER A 389 5.75 -1.46 -27.89
C SER A 389 6.80 -1.71 -26.81
N PHE A 390 6.38 -2.26 -25.67
CA PHE A 390 7.28 -2.73 -24.60
C PHE A 390 7.43 -4.25 -24.73
N ASP A 391 8.48 -4.70 -25.43
CA ASP A 391 8.62 -6.10 -25.84
C ASP A 391 9.35 -6.99 -24.82
N SER A 392 10.09 -6.38 -23.87
CA SER A 392 10.88 -7.14 -22.90
C SER A 392 10.05 -7.63 -21.73
N VAL A 393 9.25 -8.68 -21.96
CA VAL A 393 8.33 -9.24 -20.97
C VAL A 393 8.49 -10.76 -20.83
N THR A 394 8.27 -11.27 -19.62
CA THR A 394 8.11 -12.71 -19.34
C THR A 394 6.78 -12.93 -18.62
N LEU A 395 6.01 -13.95 -19.01
CA LEU A 395 4.78 -14.33 -18.33
C LEU A 395 5.03 -15.47 -17.37
N CYS A 396 4.38 -15.40 -16.20
CA CYS A 396 4.40 -16.44 -15.18
C CYS A 396 3.03 -16.54 -14.50
N ASP A 397 2.63 -17.73 -14.06
CA ASP A 397 1.37 -17.90 -13.34
C ASP A 397 1.51 -17.52 -11.88
N GLU A 398 2.54 -18.01 -11.21
CA GLU A 398 2.73 -17.90 -9.77
C GLU A 398 3.77 -16.85 -9.38
N PHE A 399 3.50 -16.16 -8.29
CA PHE A 399 4.35 -15.11 -7.75
C PHE A 399 5.76 -15.60 -7.39
N SER A 400 5.87 -16.78 -6.77
CA SER A 400 7.17 -17.30 -6.33
C SER A 400 8.11 -17.59 -7.51
N PHE A 401 7.58 -18.11 -8.61
CA PHE A 401 8.34 -18.28 -9.85
C PHE A 401 8.69 -16.96 -10.49
N ALA A 402 7.75 -15.99 -10.48
CA ALA A 402 8.01 -14.65 -11.02
C ALA A 402 9.20 -13.98 -10.35
N VAL A 403 9.32 -14.06 -9.01
CA VAL A 403 10.46 -13.53 -8.27
C VAL A 403 11.77 -14.20 -8.67
N ARG A 404 11.79 -15.53 -8.79
CA ARG A 404 12.97 -16.28 -9.23
C ARG A 404 13.37 -15.94 -10.67
N ILE A 405 12.41 -15.82 -11.58
CA ILE A 405 12.65 -15.36 -12.96
C ILE A 405 13.25 -13.95 -12.97
N ALA A 406 12.72 -13.03 -12.16
CA ALA A 406 13.27 -11.68 -12.06
C ALA A 406 14.73 -11.70 -11.53
N ALA A 407 15.02 -12.54 -10.55
CA ALA A 407 16.37 -12.73 -10.03
C ALA A 407 17.35 -13.30 -11.07
N MET A 408 16.89 -14.22 -11.93
CA MET A 408 17.69 -14.80 -13.03
C MET A 408 17.93 -13.81 -14.17
N ARG A 409 17.04 -12.85 -14.37
CA ARG A 409 17.12 -11.82 -15.43
C ARG A 409 17.94 -10.62 -15.02
N ALA A 410 18.07 -10.37 -13.72
CA ALA A 410 18.80 -9.22 -13.20
C ALA A 410 20.32 -9.49 -13.20
N GLU A 411 21.08 -8.50 -13.63
CA GLU A 411 22.54 -8.50 -13.66
C GLU A 411 23.11 -7.72 -12.47
N VAL A 412 24.39 -7.94 -12.16
CA VAL A 412 25.12 -7.21 -11.13
C VAL A 412 24.99 -5.69 -11.33
N GLY A 413 24.63 -4.96 -10.27
CA GLY A 413 24.38 -3.51 -10.29
C GLY A 413 22.94 -3.12 -10.64
N GLN A 414 22.11 -4.08 -11.04
CA GLN A 414 20.70 -3.84 -11.34
C GLN A 414 19.80 -3.98 -10.11
N THR A 415 18.53 -3.62 -10.28
CA THR A 415 17.49 -3.71 -9.26
C THR A 415 16.39 -4.68 -9.69
N VAL A 416 15.92 -5.54 -8.78
CA VAL A 416 14.64 -6.25 -8.86
C VAL A 416 13.63 -5.47 -8.01
N LEU A 417 12.60 -4.93 -8.67
CA LEU A 417 11.55 -4.14 -8.01
C LEU A 417 10.23 -4.93 -8.02
N LEU A 418 9.69 -5.21 -6.84
CA LEU A 418 8.29 -5.60 -6.71
C LEU A 418 7.44 -4.33 -6.58
N SER A 419 6.74 -3.91 -7.63
CA SER A 419 5.73 -2.85 -7.59
C SER A 419 4.59 -3.21 -8.54
N PRO A 420 3.60 -3.97 -8.05
CA PRO A 420 2.78 -4.86 -8.87
C PRO A 420 1.67 -4.17 -9.66
N ALA A 421 1.39 -2.87 -9.47
CA ALA A 421 0.27 -2.12 -10.06
C ALA A 421 -1.12 -2.74 -9.83
N SER A 422 -1.23 -3.73 -8.94
CA SER A 422 -2.43 -4.55 -8.76
C SER A 422 -2.57 -5.03 -7.32
N ALA A 423 -3.80 -5.24 -6.87
CA ALA A 423 -4.06 -5.85 -5.58
C ALA A 423 -3.55 -7.31 -5.55
N SER A 424 -3.36 -7.85 -4.35
CA SER A 424 -2.75 -9.17 -4.13
C SER A 424 -3.75 -10.32 -3.99
N PHE A 425 -5.06 -10.02 -4.00
CA PHE A 425 -6.14 -10.95 -3.58
C PHE A 425 -6.40 -12.13 -4.52
N ASP A 426 -5.61 -12.30 -5.57
CA ASP A 426 -5.59 -13.49 -6.42
C ASP A 426 -4.75 -14.62 -5.83
N GLN A 427 -3.63 -14.29 -5.14
CA GLN A 427 -2.71 -15.28 -4.57
C GLN A 427 -2.40 -15.07 -3.08
N PHE A 428 -2.79 -13.95 -2.49
CA PHE A 428 -2.49 -13.57 -1.11
C PHE A 428 -3.69 -12.92 -0.41
N ALA A 429 -3.78 -13.04 0.90
CA ALA A 429 -4.82 -12.41 1.68
C ALA A 429 -4.61 -10.88 1.83
N SER A 430 -3.37 -10.39 1.65
CA SER A 430 -3.06 -8.96 1.74
C SER A 430 -1.77 -8.62 0.97
N TYR A 431 -1.51 -7.31 0.75
CA TYR A 431 -0.24 -6.87 0.15
C TYR A 431 0.93 -7.08 1.10
N GLU A 432 0.70 -7.08 2.41
CA GLU A 432 1.70 -7.39 3.42
C GLU A 432 2.21 -8.82 3.26
N GLU A 433 1.30 -9.78 3.14
CA GLU A 433 1.64 -11.19 2.93
C GLU A 433 2.45 -11.39 1.63
N ARG A 434 2.07 -10.68 0.54
CA ARG A 434 2.84 -10.71 -0.71
C ARG A 434 4.25 -10.15 -0.54
N GLY A 435 4.41 -9.05 0.19
CA GLY A 435 5.70 -8.44 0.47
C GLY A 435 6.56 -9.31 1.41
N ASP A 436 5.96 -9.90 2.46
CA ASP A 436 6.64 -10.87 3.32
C ASP A 436 7.15 -12.08 2.51
N LYS A 437 6.32 -12.59 1.58
CA LYS A 437 6.72 -13.68 0.68
C LYS A 437 7.85 -13.29 -0.27
N PHE A 438 7.85 -12.05 -0.77
CA PHE A 438 8.97 -11.53 -1.56
C PHE A 438 10.27 -11.55 -0.75
N ALA A 439 10.25 -11.01 0.47
CA ALA A 439 11.40 -10.98 1.35
C ALA A 439 11.90 -12.40 1.71
N GLU A 440 11.00 -13.34 1.95
CA GLU A 440 11.32 -14.76 2.21
C GLU A 440 12.06 -15.39 1.02
N ILE A 441 11.56 -15.18 -0.21
CA ILE A 441 12.18 -15.73 -1.41
C ILE A 441 13.57 -15.10 -1.62
N VAL A 442 13.71 -13.79 -1.44
CA VAL A 442 15.00 -13.10 -1.55
C VAL A 442 16.01 -13.64 -0.53
N ALA A 443 15.58 -13.88 0.71
CA ALA A 443 16.43 -14.48 1.74
C ALA A 443 16.86 -15.93 1.37
N THR A 444 15.97 -16.69 0.73
CA THR A 444 16.29 -18.02 0.22
C THR A 444 17.33 -17.95 -0.91
N LEU A 445 17.15 -17.04 -1.87
CA LEU A 445 18.11 -16.82 -2.96
C LEU A 445 19.49 -16.41 -2.43
N ALA A 446 19.55 -15.62 -1.35
CA ALA A 446 20.82 -15.25 -0.74
C ALA A 446 21.55 -16.47 -0.18
N LYS A 447 20.86 -17.39 0.52
CA LYS A 447 21.42 -18.63 1.05
C LYS A 447 21.87 -19.58 -0.06
N GLU A 448 21.01 -19.82 -1.07
CA GLU A 448 21.35 -20.66 -2.23
C GLU A 448 22.63 -20.19 -2.94
N LYS A 449 22.84 -18.87 -3.00
CA LYS A 449 24.04 -18.27 -3.61
C LYS A 449 25.28 -18.40 -2.72
N GLU A 450 25.13 -18.26 -1.41
CA GLU A 450 26.23 -18.44 -0.44
C GLU A 450 26.71 -19.90 -0.44
N GLU A 451 25.80 -20.85 -0.37
CA GLU A 451 26.09 -22.28 -0.44
C GLU A 451 26.81 -22.67 -1.75
N ASN A 452 26.40 -22.09 -2.89
CA ASN A 452 27.06 -22.32 -4.18
C ASN A 452 28.46 -21.70 -4.25
N ARG A 453 28.73 -20.58 -3.54
CA ARG A 453 30.09 -20.00 -3.45
C ARG A 453 31.01 -20.86 -2.60
N GLU A 454 30.54 -21.30 -1.44
CA GLU A 454 31.29 -22.19 -0.55
C GLU A 454 31.64 -23.52 -1.24
N ALA A 455 30.69 -24.05 -2.05
CA ALA A 455 30.92 -25.29 -2.82
C ALA A 455 31.88 -25.09 -4.03
N ALA A 456 32.10 -23.84 -4.47
CA ALA A 456 32.96 -23.50 -5.59
C ALA A 456 34.37 -23.05 -5.18
N GLU A 457 34.64 -22.80 -3.89
CA GLU A 457 35.98 -22.57 -3.38
C GLU A 457 36.73 -23.91 -3.33
N PRO A 458 37.88 -24.09 -4.04
CA PRO A 458 38.65 -25.29 -3.94
C PRO A 458 39.20 -25.43 -2.52
N GLU A 459 39.09 -26.66 -1.94
CA GLU A 459 39.80 -26.99 -0.70
C GLU A 459 41.26 -26.55 -0.86
N GLU A 460 41.75 -25.63 -0.06
CA GLU A 460 43.18 -25.34 0.05
C GLU A 460 43.86 -26.61 0.51
N ASP A 461 44.55 -27.28 -0.42
CA ASP A 461 45.45 -28.39 -0.14
C ASP A 461 46.51 -27.91 0.85
N THR A 462 46.30 -28.16 2.12
CA THR A 462 47.36 -28.04 3.13
C THR A 462 48.32 -29.21 2.98
N ASP A 463 49.14 -29.16 1.92
CA ASP A 463 50.28 -30.03 1.79
C ASP A 463 51.38 -29.51 2.71
N GLU A 464 51.44 -30.08 3.93
CA GLU A 464 52.63 -30.04 4.78
C GLU A 464 53.74 -30.80 4.08
N THR A 465 54.63 -30.08 3.39
CA THR A 465 55.89 -30.61 2.87
C THR A 465 56.76 -31.06 4.03
N THR A 466 56.77 -32.38 4.27
CA THR A 466 57.94 -33.02 4.87
C THR A 466 58.94 -33.32 3.77
N ASP A 467 60.05 -32.58 3.85
CA ASP A 467 61.29 -32.74 3.09
C ASP A 467 61.93 -34.09 3.48
N GLU A 468 62.14 -34.98 2.52
CA GLU A 468 63.27 -35.94 2.52
C GLU A 468 63.38 -36.67 1.16
N GLY A 469 64.47 -36.33 0.43
CA GLY A 469 65.36 -37.32 -0.18
C GLY A 469 65.04 -37.86 -1.58
N MET A 470 65.75 -37.33 -2.58
CA MET A 470 66.37 -37.99 -3.75
C MET A 470 65.82 -39.35 -4.21
N ASP A 471 65.38 -39.49 -5.46
CA ASP A 471 66.23 -40.16 -6.50
C ASP A 471 65.63 -40.00 -7.91
N GLU A 472 66.54 -39.89 -8.88
CA GLU A 472 66.30 -39.86 -10.32
C GLU A 472 65.77 -41.19 -10.84
N SER A 473 64.81 -41.17 -11.77
CA SER A 473 64.99 -41.78 -13.09
C SER A 473 63.66 -42.07 -13.83
N ILE A 474 63.73 -41.72 -15.12
CA ILE A 474 63.06 -42.38 -16.26
C ILE A 474 61.53 -42.22 -16.33
N GLY A 475 60.93 -41.53 -17.28
CA GLY A 475 60.99 -41.69 -18.72
C GLY A 475 59.60 -41.82 -19.29
N GLU A 476 59.30 -40.97 -20.27
CA GLU A 476 58.40 -41.19 -21.41
C GLU A 476 57.20 -42.15 -21.29
N GLN A 477 56.00 -41.59 -21.51
CA GLN A 477 55.02 -41.92 -22.58
C GLN A 477 53.81 -41.04 -22.44
N LEU A 478 53.68 -40.03 -23.28
CA LEU A 478 52.87 -39.93 -24.50
C LEU A 478 51.43 -40.50 -24.36
N ASP A 479 50.50 -39.55 -24.35
CA ASP A 479 49.52 -39.32 -25.42
C ASP A 479 48.20 -40.12 -25.37
N GLU A 480 47.17 -39.46 -25.83
CA GLU A 480 45.80 -39.95 -26.14
C GLU A 480 44.78 -40.05 -25.01
N ARG A 481 44.03 -38.96 -24.85
CA ARG A 481 42.57 -38.93 -24.92
C ARG A 481 42.03 -37.53 -24.96
N LYS A 482 42.03 -36.97 -26.12
CA LYS A 482 41.07 -35.98 -26.56
C LYS A 482 39.91 -36.74 -27.23
N ASP A 483 38.76 -36.07 -27.15
CA ASP A 483 37.50 -36.36 -27.84
C ASP A 483 36.60 -37.44 -27.20
N GLU A 484 35.63 -36.94 -26.45
CA GLU A 484 34.24 -37.38 -26.49
C GLU A 484 33.40 -36.54 -25.52
N THR A 485 32.90 -35.39 -26.01
CA THR A 485 31.61 -34.77 -25.57
C THR A 485 31.34 -33.47 -26.39
N ALA A 486 31.18 -33.71 -27.69
CA ALA A 486 30.64 -32.66 -28.56
C ALA A 486 29.69 -33.31 -29.55
N GLU A 487 28.52 -33.76 -29.06
CA GLU A 487 27.38 -34.09 -29.90
C GLU A 487 26.18 -34.33 -29.02
N LEU A 488 25.40 -33.28 -28.81
CA LEU A 488 24.00 -33.36 -28.39
C LEU A 488 23.46 -31.90 -28.28
N PHE A 489 23.21 -31.28 -29.41
CA PHE A 489 22.26 -30.19 -29.59
C PHE A 489 22.39 -29.65 -31.02
N SER A 490 21.93 -30.46 -31.98
CA SER A 490 21.47 -29.95 -33.28
C SER A 490 20.30 -30.82 -33.67
N ASN A 491 19.13 -30.25 -33.60
CA ASN A 491 18.06 -30.63 -34.54
C ASN A 491 17.13 -29.45 -34.73
N ASP A 492 17.28 -28.92 -35.92
CA ASP A 492 16.39 -28.00 -36.58
C ASP A 492 14.99 -28.61 -36.73
N GLY A 493 13.98 -27.82 -36.48
CA GLY A 493 12.60 -28.09 -36.81
C GLY A 493 11.95 -26.85 -37.39
N ILE A 494 12.23 -26.61 -38.66
CA ILE A 494 11.52 -25.68 -39.56
C ILE A 494 10.05 -26.08 -39.60
N PHE A 495 9.14 -25.15 -39.26
CA PHE A 495 7.76 -25.24 -39.73
C PHE A 495 7.44 -24.02 -40.59
N ASP A 496 7.23 -24.39 -41.86
CA ASP A 496 6.91 -23.59 -43.02
C ASP A 496 5.46 -23.07 -42.92
N SER A 497 5.31 -21.84 -43.35
CA SER A 497 4.03 -21.16 -43.54
C SER A 497 3.39 -21.58 -44.84
N ARG A 498 2.15 -22.05 -44.83
CA ARG A 498 1.22 -21.88 -45.99
C ARG A 498 -0.23 -21.83 -45.52
N THR A 499 -0.82 -20.70 -45.71
CA THR A 499 -2.13 -20.32 -46.21
C THR A 499 -3.14 -21.43 -46.48
N GLU A 500 -4.36 -21.27 -45.96
CA GLU A 500 -5.57 -21.45 -46.78
C GLU A 500 -6.70 -20.55 -46.21
N GLU A 501 -7.16 -19.65 -47.09
CA GLU A 501 -8.46 -18.99 -47.02
C GLU A 501 -9.56 -20.06 -47.22
N THR A 502 -10.70 -19.89 -46.57
CA THR A 502 -12.06 -19.83 -47.12
C THR A 502 -13.13 -20.13 -46.07
N GLU A 503 -14.03 -19.28 -45.99
CA GLU A 503 -15.46 -19.05 -45.70
C GLU A 503 -15.74 -18.34 -44.40
#